data_f908c8bbf707e518e78622953763a952
#
_entry.id   f908c8bbf707e518e78622953763a952
#
_cell.length_a   1.000
_cell.length_b   1.000
_cell.length_c   1.000
_cell.angle_alpha   90.00
_cell.angle_beta   90.00
_cell.angle_gamma   90.00
#
_symmetry.space_group_name_H-M   'P 1'
#
loop_
_entity.id
_entity.type
_entity.pdbx_description
1 polymer ?
#
loop_
_entity_poly.entity_id
_entity_poly.type
_entity_poly.pdbx_seq_one_letter_code
_entity_poly.pdbx_strand_id
1 'polypeptide(L)'
;MTTEQGIVSLAGKVAVVTGAGSGIGAATATALAALGARVCCAGHNVENVERTAAEIRAAGGEAFGLRVDVASPEDNDEMVSETVARYGAVHIAHLNAGTGHWAGVLEYPLEEWDRTMAVNLRGVLLGLQAAGRAMRDVGGGSVVVTASAAGLTGGRMSSAYSASKHGVLGLVKSAALELGPIGIRVNAICPGFIASNDLMQQMGQELDLASRFPLRRPGRREEVADLVTFLASDRASFITGSVFTIDGGWLAGGIDLRDDSVDQATSDARVTALANTHSPNGDVRSPV
;
A
#
# COMPACT_ATOMS: atom_id res chain seq x y z
N MET A 1 19.32 -5.59 32.42
CA MET A 1 19.53 -4.96 31.09
C MET A 1 18.33 -5.33 30.24
N THR A 2 17.27 -4.55 30.33
CA THR A 2 16.08 -4.67 29.48
C THR A 2 16.40 -3.96 28.17
N THR A 3 16.64 -4.72 27.12
CA THR A 3 16.88 -4.23 25.77
C THR A 3 15.63 -3.54 25.25
N GLU A 4 15.75 -2.25 24.89
CA GLU A 4 14.77 -1.46 24.11
C GLU A 4 14.54 -2.02 22.69
N GLN A 5 14.44 -3.32 22.55
CA GLN A 5 14.29 -4.01 21.24
C GLN A 5 12.85 -4.02 20.70
N GLY A 6 11.96 -3.16 21.17
CA GLY A 6 10.54 -3.17 20.84
C GLY A 6 10.05 -2.14 19.83
N ILE A 7 10.72 -1.00 19.67
CA ILE A 7 10.18 0.13 18.91
C ILE A 7 10.94 0.31 17.59
N VAL A 8 10.21 0.34 16.45
CA VAL A 8 10.77 0.79 15.17
C VAL A 8 11.18 2.26 15.33
N SER A 9 12.44 2.58 15.03
CA SER A 9 12.90 3.98 14.99
C SER A 9 13.35 4.30 13.58
N LEU A 10 12.92 5.46 13.09
CA LEU A 10 13.34 6.03 11.81
C LEU A 10 14.09 7.37 12.01
N ALA A 11 14.60 7.59 13.23
CA ALA A 11 15.38 8.78 13.56
C ALA A 11 16.54 8.96 12.57
N GLY A 12 16.70 10.17 12.03
CA GLY A 12 17.70 10.50 11.03
C GLY A 12 17.39 10.04 9.60
N LYS A 13 16.34 9.26 9.39
CA LYS A 13 15.90 8.89 8.03
C LYS A 13 15.10 10.03 7.39
N VAL A 14 15.12 10.07 6.06
CA VAL A 14 14.38 11.04 5.26
C VAL A 14 13.46 10.26 4.31
N ALA A 15 12.20 10.65 4.26
CA ALA A 15 11.18 9.97 3.48
C ALA A 15 10.52 10.89 2.46
N VAL A 16 10.19 10.37 1.28
CA VAL A 16 9.25 10.96 0.34
C VAL A 16 7.99 10.11 0.30
N VAL A 17 6.81 10.72 0.35
CA VAL A 17 5.51 10.03 0.29
C VAL A 17 4.67 10.69 -0.78
N THR A 18 4.35 9.95 -1.85
CA THR A 18 3.45 10.45 -2.91
C THR A 18 1.99 10.19 -2.57
N GLY A 19 1.10 11.09 -2.97
CA GLY A 19 -0.30 11.05 -2.57
C GLY A 19 -0.51 11.32 -1.08
N ALA A 20 0.39 12.07 -0.45
CA ALA A 20 0.40 12.34 0.99
C ALA A 20 -0.69 13.32 1.47
N GLY A 21 -1.51 13.86 0.56
CA GLY A 21 -2.57 14.81 0.93
C GLY A 21 -3.81 14.19 1.56
N SER A 22 -3.97 12.87 1.53
CA SER A 22 -5.14 12.17 2.09
C SER A 22 -4.90 10.68 2.26
N GLY A 23 -5.84 9.98 2.88
CA GLY A 23 -5.95 8.54 2.92
C GLY A 23 -4.69 7.83 3.46
N ILE A 24 -4.27 6.78 2.76
CA ILE A 24 -3.09 5.96 3.11
C ILE A 24 -1.82 6.80 3.11
N GLY A 25 -1.64 7.68 2.11
CA GLY A 25 -0.44 8.51 2.00
C GLY A 25 -0.27 9.47 3.18
N ALA A 26 -1.34 10.15 3.59
CA ALA A 26 -1.31 11.05 4.75
C ALA A 26 -1.03 10.27 6.05
N ALA A 27 -1.72 9.14 6.27
CA ALA A 27 -1.48 8.29 7.43
C ALA A 27 -0.04 7.78 7.48
N THR A 28 0.51 7.36 6.33
CA THR A 28 1.92 6.92 6.25
C THR A 28 2.89 8.05 6.54
N ALA A 29 2.69 9.24 5.96
CA ALA A 29 3.55 10.39 6.23
C ALA A 29 3.59 10.73 7.72
N THR A 30 2.42 10.74 8.36
CA THR A 30 2.29 10.97 9.81
C THR A 30 2.98 9.87 10.62
N ALA A 31 2.78 8.60 10.27
CA ALA A 31 3.39 7.48 10.98
C ALA A 31 4.93 7.47 10.85
N LEU A 32 5.47 7.74 9.66
CA LEU A 32 6.91 7.86 9.45
C LEU A 32 7.52 8.99 10.28
N ALA A 33 6.85 10.15 10.31
CA ALA A 33 7.29 11.29 11.11
C ALA A 33 7.24 11.02 12.61
N ALA A 34 6.20 10.34 13.10
CA ALA A 34 6.07 9.94 14.50
C ALA A 34 7.19 8.97 14.95
N LEU A 35 7.79 8.23 14.00
CA LEU A 35 8.95 7.36 14.24
C LEU A 35 10.30 8.11 14.08
N GLY A 36 10.28 9.42 13.85
CA GLY A 36 11.46 10.29 13.77
C GLY A 36 12.02 10.53 12.37
N ALA A 37 11.31 10.13 11.31
CA ALA A 37 11.70 10.47 9.95
C ALA A 37 11.33 11.92 9.62
N ARG A 38 12.15 12.59 8.77
CA ARG A 38 11.81 13.85 8.12
C ARG A 38 11.09 13.55 6.80
N VAL A 39 9.95 14.19 6.54
CA VAL A 39 9.03 13.76 5.49
C VAL A 39 8.75 14.86 4.46
N CYS A 40 8.94 14.54 3.17
CA CYS A 40 8.33 15.26 2.06
C CYS A 40 6.93 14.69 1.79
N CYS A 41 5.90 15.49 2.03
CA CYS A 41 4.51 15.18 1.69
C CYS A 41 4.24 15.65 0.26
N ALA A 42 4.30 14.73 -0.72
CA ALA A 42 4.14 15.06 -2.13
C ALA A 42 2.75 14.68 -2.66
N GLY A 43 2.19 15.50 -3.56
CA GLY A 43 0.93 15.19 -4.20
C GLY A 43 0.38 16.32 -5.07
N HIS A 44 -0.63 16.00 -5.86
CA HIS A 44 -1.20 16.90 -6.86
C HIS A 44 -1.86 18.16 -6.26
N ASN A 45 -2.53 18.03 -5.11
CA ASN A 45 -3.19 19.15 -4.43
C ASN A 45 -2.26 19.69 -3.34
N VAL A 46 -1.72 20.89 -3.56
CA VAL A 46 -0.76 21.55 -2.65
C VAL A 46 -1.34 21.84 -1.26
N GLU A 47 -2.62 22.24 -1.20
CA GLU A 47 -3.26 22.57 0.07
C GLU A 47 -3.39 21.34 0.98
N ASN A 48 -3.72 20.20 0.37
CA ASN A 48 -3.87 18.94 1.11
C ASN A 48 -2.53 18.41 1.62
N VAL A 49 -1.47 18.44 0.80
CA VAL A 49 -0.14 17.98 1.25
C VAL A 49 0.47 18.91 2.29
N GLU A 50 0.25 20.21 2.15
CA GLU A 50 0.71 21.19 3.15
C GLU A 50 -0.06 21.06 4.46
N ARG A 51 -1.37 20.78 4.43
CA ARG A 51 -2.15 20.46 5.63
C ARG A 51 -1.55 19.26 6.35
N THR A 52 -1.27 18.15 5.66
CA THR A 52 -0.65 16.97 6.27
C THR A 52 0.73 17.32 6.86
N ALA A 53 1.55 18.09 6.15
CA ALA A 53 2.85 18.53 6.65
C ALA A 53 2.72 19.43 7.89
N ALA A 54 1.74 20.34 7.90
CA ALA A 54 1.45 21.21 9.04
C ALA A 54 1.00 20.41 10.28
N GLU A 55 0.14 19.41 10.10
CA GLU A 55 -0.28 18.51 11.16
C GLU A 55 0.91 17.73 11.76
N ILE A 56 1.83 17.24 10.91
CA ILE A 56 3.07 16.60 11.35
C ILE A 56 3.92 17.55 12.17
N ARG A 57 4.13 18.79 11.69
CA ARG A 57 4.92 19.80 12.43
C ARG A 57 4.27 20.20 13.75
N ALA A 58 2.93 20.31 13.78
CA ALA A 58 2.18 20.59 15.01
C ALA A 58 2.32 19.47 16.06
N ALA A 59 2.52 18.22 15.61
CA ALA A 59 2.80 17.07 16.47
C ALA A 59 4.30 16.93 16.86
N GLY A 60 5.16 17.89 16.48
CA GLY A 60 6.59 17.89 16.82
C GLY A 60 7.50 17.17 15.81
N GLY A 61 6.97 16.70 14.69
CA GLY A 61 7.74 16.10 13.61
C GLY A 61 8.27 17.13 12.62
N GLU A 62 9.07 16.67 11.65
CA GLU A 62 9.62 17.49 10.57
C GLU A 62 9.01 17.08 9.22
N ALA A 63 8.30 18.00 8.56
CA ALA A 63 7.72 17.76 7.23
C ALA A 63 7.51 19.04 6.44
N PHE A 64 7.46 18.90 5.12
CA PHE A 64 7.02 19.96 4.19
C PHE A 64 6.09 19.37 3.12
N GLY A 65 5.19 20.21 2.61
CA GLY A 65 4.33 19.87 1.48
C GLY A 65 4.96 20.30 0.16
N LEU A 66 4.77 19.49 -0.89
CA LEU A 66 5.21 19.82 -2.25
C LEU A 66 4.17 19.39 -3.27
N ARG A 67 3.83 20.28 -4.20
CA ARG A 67 3.00 19.91 -5.35
C ARG A 67 3.81 19.03 -6.29
N VAL A 68 3.28 17.85 -6.62
CA VAL A 68 3.92 16.88 -7.52
C VAL A 68 2.84 16.21 -8.37
N ASP A 69 2.98 16.26 -9.68
CA ASP A 69 2.33 15.33 -10.59
C ASP A 69 3.26 14.14 -10.82
N VAL A 70 2.91 13.00 -10.24
CA VAL A 70 3.75 11.78 -10.36
C VAL A 70 3.88 11.27 -11.80
N ALA A 71 3.01 11.70 -12.73
CA ALA A 71 3.12 11.37 -14.14
C ALA A 71 4.15 12.23 -14.90
N SER A 72 4.68 13.32 -14.29
CA SER A 72 5.75 14.17 -14.82
C SER A 72 7.13 13.68 -14.34
N PRO A 73 8.07 13.43 -15.27
CA PRO A 73 9.46 13.15 -14.91
C PRO A 73 10.11 14.30 -14.12
N GLU A 74 9.85 15.53 -14.55
CA GLU A 74 10.41 16.74 -13.96
C GLU A 74 9.96 16.92 -12.51
N ASP A 75 8.66 16.73 -12.23
CA ASP A 75 8.11 16.83 -10.88
C ASP A 75 8.68 15.75 -9.93
N ASN A 76 8.94 14.53 -10.44
CA ASN A 76 9.58 13.48 -9.64
C ASN A 76 11.04 13.82 -9.32
N ASP A 77 11.80 14.35 -10.26
CA ASP A 77 13.18 14.79 -10.04
C ASP A 77 13.23 16.00 -9.09
N GLU A 78 12.29 16.96 -9.23
CA GLU A 78 12.16 18.11 -8.32
C GLU A 78 11.80 17.64 -6.89
N MET A 79 10.86 16.71 -6.73
CA MET A 79 10.49 16.14 -5.42
C MET A 79 11.73 15.62 -4.67
N VAL A 80 12.57 14.87 -5.36
CA VAL A 80 13.76 14.28 -4.75
C VAL A 80 14.82 15.35 -4.50
N SER A 81 15.08 16.26 -5.45
CA SER A 81 16.09 17.31 -5.31
C SER A 81 15.76 18.30 -4.19
N GLU A 82 14.49 18.72 -4.06
CA GLU A 82 14.02 19.56 -2.95
C GLU A 82 14.14 18.85 -1.60
N THR A 83 13.86 17.53 -1.58
CA THR A 83 14.01 16.75 -0.34
C THR A 83 15.47 16.63 0.06
N VAL A 84 16.37 16.38 -0.89
CA VAL A 84 17.82 16.34 -0.63
C VAL A 84 18.35 17.72 -0.23
N ALA A 85 17.91 18.78 -0.88
CA ALA A 85 18.32 20.15 -0.53
C ALA A 85 17.94 20.52 0.91
N ARG A 86 16.76 20.10 1.38
CA ARG A 86 16.26 20.43 2.73
C ARG A 86 16.80 19.49 3.81
N TYR A 87 16.94 18.21 3.51
CA TYR A 87 17.19 17.18 4.53
C TYR A 87 18.46 16.37 4.29
N GLY A 88 19.17 16.60 3.19
CA GLY A 88 20.48 16.02 2.90
C GLY A 88 20.44 14.63 2.22
N ALA A 89 19.29 13.95 2.19
CA ALA A 89 19.20 12.58 1.67
C ALA A 89 17.77 12.17 1.32
N VAL A 90 17.59 11.00 0.67
CA VAL A 90 16.36 10.22 0.65
C VAL A 90 16.71 8.78 1.03
N HIS A 91 16.08 8.25 2.07
CA HIS A 91 16.27 6.87 2.55
C HIS A 91 15.04 6.00 2.35
N ILE A 92 13.85 6.62 2.32
CA ILE A 92 12.57 5.95 2.23
C ILE A 92 11.75 6.62 1.13
N ALA A 93 11.12 5.80 0.25
CA ALA A 93 10.13 6.28 -0.69
C ALA A 93 8.85 5.45 -0.57
N HIS A 94 7.73 6.09 -0.24
CA HIS A 94 6.41 5.47 -0.35
C HIS A 94 5.71 5.98 -1.59
N LEU A 95 5.78 5.19 -2.66
CA LEU A 95 5.15 5.50 -3.96
C LEU A 95 3.69 5.04 -3.90
N ASN A 96 2.84 5.93 -3.41
CA ASN A 96 1.45 5.61 -3.05
C ASN A 96 0.42 6.31 -3.94
N ALA A 97 0.76 7.41 -4.60
CA ALA A 97 -0.18 8.13 -5.46
C ALA A 97 -0.87 7.19 -6.46
N GLY A 98 -2.16 7.37 -6.62
CA GLY A 98 -2.96 6.55 -7.52
C GLY A 98 -4.30 7.20 -7.86
N THR A 99 -4.85 6.80 -8.99
CA THR A 99 -6.16 7.20 -9.48
C THR A 99 -6.90 6.00 -10.07
N GLY A 100 -8.20 6.14 -10.30
CA GLY A 100 -9.01 5.13 -10.97
C GLY A 100 -10.22 5.75 -11.64
N HIS A 101 -10.67 5.09 -12.69
CA HIS A 101 -11.94 5.34 -13.36
C HIS A 101 -12.66 4.00 -13.52
N TRP A 102 -13.98 3.99 -13.42
CA TRP A 102 -14.79 2.78 -13.47
C TRP A 102 -15.76 2.85 -14.66
N ALA A 103 -15.54 1.98 -15.63
CA ALA A 103 -16.39 1.84 -16.81
C ALA A 103 -16.36 0.39 -17.34
N GLY A 104 -17.38 0.01 -18.11
CA GLY A 104 -17.39 -1.26 -18.83
C GLY A 104 -16.21 -1.35 -19.81
N VAL A 105 -15.66 -2.54 -20.02
CA VAL A 105 -14.47 -2.72 -20.88
C VAL A 105 -14.72 -2.31 -22.34
N LEU A 106 -15.94 -2.46 -22.84
CA LEU A 106 -16.28 -2.10 -24.21
C LEU A 106 -16.42 -0.58 -24.43
N GLU A 107 -16.80 0.15 -23.38
CA GLU A 107 -17.02 1.58 -23.38
C GLU A 107 -15.97 2.36 -22.58
N TYR A 108 -14.84 1.71 -22.23
CA TYR A 108 -13.83 2.35 -21.39
C TYR A 108 -13.19 3.53 -22.12
N PRO A 109 -13.23 4.78 -21.58
CA PRO A 109 -12.63 5.93 -22.24
C PRO A 109 -11.11 5.79 -22.30
N LEU A 110 -10.53 5.94 -23.49
CA LEU A 110 -9.07 5.80 -23.69
C LEU A 110 -8.28 6.85 -22.92
N GLU A 111 -8.80 8.07 -22.80
CA GLU A 111 -8.18 9.15 -22.01
C GLU A 111 -8.04 8.76 -20.53
N GLU A 112 -9.06 8.12 -19.96
CA GLU A 112 -9.03 7.65 -18.56
C GLU A 112 -8.15 6.42 -18.40
N TRP A 113 -8.06 5.58 -19.45
CA TRP A 113 -7.07 4.50 -19.48
C TRP A 113 -5.66 5.06 -19.43
N ASP A 114 -5.32 5.97 -20.32
CA ASP A 114 -3.98 6.56 -20.44
C ASP A 114 -3.61 7.31 -19.17
N ARG A 115 -4.54 8.09 -18.60
CA ARG A 115 -4.37 8.77 -17.32
C ARG A 115 -4.10 7.79 -16.19
N THR A 116 -4.88 6.71 -16.09
CA THR A 116 -4.70 5.68 -15.04
C THR A 116 -3.34 5.01 -15.17
N MET A 117 -2.92 4.64 -16.38
CA MET A 117 -1.60 4.06 -16.63
C MET A 117 -0.47 5.04 -16.35
N ALA A 118 -0.62 6.30 -16.71
CA ALA A 118 0.36 7.34 -16.48
C ALA A 118 0.61 7.56 -14.98
N VAL A 119 -0.46 7.67 -14.18
CA VAL A 119 -0.35 7.90 -12.74
C VAL A 119 0.09 6.62 -12.00
N ASN A 120 -0.63 5.52 -12.20
CA ASN A 120 -0.49 4.33 -11.35
C ASN A 120 0.72 3.47 -11.68
N LEU A 121 1.19 3.46 -12.95
CA LEU A 121 2.28 2.59 -13.39
C LEU A 121 3.51 3.40 -13.79
N ARG A 122 3.38 4.34 -14.76
CA ARG A 122 4.52 5.17 -15.17
C ARG A 122 5.01 6.04 -14.04
N GLY A 123 4.10 6.63 -13.23
CA GLY A 123 4.47 7.43 -12.06
C GLY A 123 5.27 6.64 -11.01
N VAL A 124 4.96 5.35 -10.82
CA VAL A 124 5.77 4.48 -9.95
C VAL A 124 7.18 4.28 -10.53
N LEU A 125 7.31 4.05 -11.83
CA LEU A 125 8.62 3.93 -12.49
C LEU A 125 9.44 5.21 -12.31
N LEU A 126 8.83 6.38 -12.55
CA LEU A 126 9.50 7.68 -12.41
C LEU A 126 9.95 7.93 -10.97
N GLY A 127 9.09 7.65 -10.00
CA GLY A 127 9.42 7.75 -8.58
C GLY A 127 10.54 6.79 -8.16
N LEU A 128 10.53 5.54 -8.67
CA LEU A 128 11.63 4.58 -8.47
C LEU A 128 12.95 5.09 -9.04
N GLN A 129 12.95 5.68 -10.23
CA GLN A 129 14.14 6.22 -10.86
C GLN A 129 14.70 7.41 -10.07
N ALA A 130 13.86 8.38 -9.71
CA ALA A 130 14.28 9.57 -8.98
C ALA A 130 14.79 9.22 -7.57
N ALA A 131 13.98 8.52 -6.76
CA ALA A 131 14.35 8.13 -5.40
C ALA A 131 15.52 7.14 -5.39
N GLY A 132 15.55 6.17 -6.32
CA GLY A 132 16.62 5.17 -6.42
C GLY A 132 17.99 5.78 -6.70
N ARG A 133 18.06 6.83 -7.54
CA ARG A 133 19.32 7.57 -7.75
C ARG A 133 19.82 8.20 -6.45
N ALA A 134 18.97 8.91 -5.72
CA ALA A 134 19.35 9.54 -4.45
C ALA A 134 19.69 8.51 -3.36
N MET A 135 18.96 7.39 -3.28
CA MET A 135 19.25 6.31 -2.34
C MET A 135 20.59 5.64 -2.61
N ARG A 136 20.96 5.43 -3.89
CA ARG A 136 22.27 4.90 -4.26
C ARG A 136 23.40 5.76 -3.72
N ASP A 137 23.26 7.08 -3.79
CA ASP A 137 24.30 8.03 -3.39
C ASP A 137 24.53 8.06 -1.86
N VAL A 138 23.59 7.54 -1.08
CA VAL A 138 23.67 7.38 0.38
C VAL A 138 23.84 5.92 0.84
N GLY A 139 24.09 4.99 -0.09
CA GLY A 139 24.42 3.61 0.21
C GLY A 139 23.22 2.67 0.40
N GLY A 140 22.02 3.08 0.02
CA GLY A 140 20.85 2.23 0.04
C GLY A 140 19.58 2.92 0.54
N GLY A 141 18.49 2.13 0.62
CA GLY A 141 17.20 2.65 1.04
C GLY A 141 16.06 1.62 0.98
N SER A 142 14.85 2.09 1.22
CA SER A 142 13.64 1.27 1.12
C SER A 142 12.56 1.97 0.31
N VAL A 143 12.08 1.30 -0.74
CA VAL A 143 10.94 1.73 -1.52
C VAL A 143 9.77 0.80 -1.22
N VAL A 144 8.63 1.39 -0.83
CA VAL A 144 7.36 0.68 -0.66
C VAL A 144 6.38 1.23 -1.68
N VAL A 145 5.77 0.36 -2.46
CA VAL A 145 4.85 0.74 -3.53
C VAL A 145 3.43 0.30 -3.18
N THR A 146 2.48 1.21 -3.21
CA THR A 146 1.06 0.87 -3.06
C THR A 146 0.49 0.33 -4.37
N ALA A 147 0.40 -1.01 -4.46
CA ALA A 147 -0.38 -1.68 -5.48
C ALA A 147 -1.87 -1.71 -5.07
N SER A 148 -2.50 -2.86 -5.08
CA SER A 148 -3.89 -3.10 -4.63
C SER A 148 -4.18 -4.59 -4.64
N ALA A 149 -5.18 -5.05 -3.91
CA ALA A 149 -5.80 -6.36 -4.13
C ALA A 149 -6.22 -6.54 -5.61
N ALA A 150 -6.63 -5.46 -6.29
CA ALA A 150 -6.90 -5.45 -7.73
C ALA A 150 -5.64 -5.68 -8.62
N GLY A 151 -4.45 -5.71 -8.06
CA GLY A 151 -3.22 -6.15 -8.73
C GLY A 151 -2.99 -7.67 -8.66
N LEU A 152 -3.81 -8.38 -7.89
CA LEU A 152 -3.76 -9.83 -7.70
C LEU A 152 -5.01 -10.54 -8.25
N THR A 153 -6.08 -9.79 -8.51
CA THR A 153 -7.34 -10.30 -9.06
C THR A 153 -8.00 -9.26 -9.97
N GLY A 154 -8.93 -9.69 -10.82
CA GLY A 154 -9.72 -8.77 -11.64
C GLY A 154 -10.87 -8.14 -10.83
N GLY A 155 -11.29 -6.94 -11.27
CA GLY A 155 -12.50 -6.29 -10.77
C GLY A 155 -13.41 -5.86 -11.93
N ARG A 156 -14.72 -6.00 -11.76
CA ARG A 156 -15.66 -5.47 -12.76
C ARG A 156 -15.49 -3.96 -12.88
N MET A 157 -15.60 -3.43 -14.11
CA MET A 157 -15.52 -2.01 -14.42
C MET A 157 -14.17 -1.34 -14.08
N SER A 158 -13.13 -2.10 -13.69
CA SER A 158 -11.84 -1.56 -13.23
C SER A 158 -10.66 -2.00 -14.11
N SER A 159 -10.87 -2.19 -15.41
CA SER A 159 -9.87 -2.76 -16.32
C SER A 159 -8.53 -2.01 -16.31
N ALA A 160 -8.53 -0.67 -16.47
CA ALA A 160 -7.30 0.11 -16.42
C ALA A 160 -6.63 0.08 -15.02
N TYR A 161 -7.45 0.21 -13.97
CA TYR A 161 -6.93 0.15 -12.61
C TYR A 161 -6.30 -1.21 -12.30
N SER A 162 -7.00 -2.31 -12.59
CA SER A 162 -6.46 -3.66 -12.39
C SER A 162 -5.21 -3.90 -13.22
N ALA A 163 -5.22 -3.54 -14.52
CA ALA A 163 -4.04 -3.67 -15.39
C ALA A 163 -2.84 -2.89 -14.83
N SER A 164 -3.04 -1.63 -14.41
CA SER A 164 -1.97 -0.80 -13.84
C SER A 164 -1.40 -1.41 -12.56
N LYS A 165 -2.25 -1.94 -11.67
CA LYS A 165 -1.82 -2.52 -10.39
C LYS A 165 -1.15 -3.89 -10.55
N HIS A 166 -1.52 -4.70 -11.55
CA HIS A 166 -0.76 -5.88 -11.95
C HIS A 166 0.62 -5.50 -12.52
N GLY A 167 0.68 -4.47 -13.38
CA GLY A 167 1.94 -3.95 -13.94
C GLY A 167 2.91 -3.49 -12.85
N VAL A 168 2.41 -2.84 -11.81
CA VAL A 168 3.21 -2.42 -10.64
C VAL A 168 3.87 -3.62 -9.95
N LEU A 169 3.18 -4.75 -9.80
CA LEU A 169 3.77 -5.94 -9.16
C LEU A 169 4.93 -6.52 -9.97
N GLY A 170 4.82 -6.50 -11.30
CA GLY A 170 5.92 -6.87 -12.20
C GLY A 170 7.11 -5.92 -12.05
N LEU A 171 6.84 -4.61 -12.08
CA LEU A 171 7.86 -3.56 -11.93
C LEU A 171 8.61 -3.68 -10.59
N VAL A 172 7.90 -3.90 -9.48
CA VAL A 172 8.51 -4.06 -8.14
C VAL A 172 9.47 -5.25 -8.11
N LYS A 173 9.10 -6.38 -8.71
CA LYS A 173 9.96 -7.57 -8.76
C LYS A 173 11.25 -7.31 -9.57
N SER A 174 11.13 -6.68 -10.74
CA SER A 174 12.28 -6.31 -11.57
C SER A 174 13.19 -5.32 -10.85
N ALA A 175 12.61 -4.25 -10.29
CA ALA A 175 13.35 -3.24 -9.55
C ALA A 175 14.09 -3.81 -8.32
N ALA A 176 13.48 -4.78 -7.61
CA ALA A 176 14.11 -5.43 -6.48
C ALA A 176 15.38 -6.21 -6.87
N LEU A 177 15.37 -6.86 -8.05
CA LEU A 177 16.53 -7.58 -8.57
C LEU A 177 17.65 -6.62 -9.00
N GLU A 178 17.29 -5.50 -9.63
CA GLU A 178 18.24 -4.53 -10.15
C GLU A 178 18.86 -3.65 -9.04
N LEU A 179 18.05 -3.25 -8.04
CA LEU A 179 18.45 -2.32 -7.01
C LEU A 179 18.96 -2.98 -5.73
N GLY A 180 18.65 -4.26 -5.52
CA GLY A 180 19.16 -5.04 -4.38
C GLY A 180 20.68 -5.01 -4.23
N PRO A 181 21.48 -5.22 -5.30
CA PRO A 181 22.95 -5.16 -5.23
C PRO A 181 23.52 -3.83 -4.75
N ILE A 182 22.78 -2.74 -4.83
CA ILE A 182 23.18 -1.42 -4.35
C ILE A 182 22.48 -1.02 -3.03
N GLY A 183 21.94 -2.01 -2.29
CA GLY A 183 21.38 -1.82 -0.96
C GLY A 183 19.98 -1.23 -0.92
N ILE A 184 19.26 -1.17 -2.04
CA ILE A 184 17.89 -0.63 -2.08
C ILE A 184 16.90 -1.79 -2.12
N ARG A 185 16.00 -1.85 -1.12
CA ARG A 185 14.89 -2.81 -1.07
C ARG A 185 13.66 -2.20 -1.74
N VAL A 186 12.93 -3.02 -2.51
CA VAL A 186 11.70 -2.59 -3.18
C VAL A 186 10.62 -3.62 -2.92
N ASN A 187 9.51 -3.21 -2.28
CA ASN A 187 8.40 -4.10 -1.95
C ASN A 187 7.05 -3.47 -2.32
N ALA A 188 6.05 -4.29 -2.55
CA ALA A 188 4.69 -3.86 -2.81
C ALA A 188 3.76 -4.20 -1.64
N ILE A 189 2.82 -3.31 -1.36
CA ILE A 189 1.66 -3.61 -0.54
C ILE A 189 0.41 -3.67 -1.42
N CYS A 190 -0.50 -4.58 -1.11
CA CYS A 190 -1.77 -4.78 -1.81
C CYS A 190 -2.93 -4.59 -0.82
N PRO A 191 -3.35 -3.35 -0.55
CA PRO A 191 -4.51 -3.10 0.28
C PRO A 191 -5.79 -3.64 -0.38
N GLY A 192 -6.69 -4.18 0.45
CA GLY A 192 -8.07 -4.42 0.11
C GLY A 192 -8.88 -3.12 0.15
N PHE A 193 -10.14 -3.20 0.59
CA PHE A 193 -10.95 -2.02 0.79
C PHE A 193 -10.58 -1.33 2.10
N ILE A 194 -10.04 -0.12 1.97
CA ILE A 194 -9.61 0.72 3.10
C ILE A 194 -10.56 1.92 3.20
N ALA A 195 -11.18 2.11 4.36
CA ALA A 195 -11.98 3.30 4.67
C ALA A 195 -11.06 4.53 4.85
N SER A 196 -10.47 4.98 3.74
CA SER A 196 -9.41 5.98 3.73
C SER A 196 -9.93 7.43 3.83
N ASN A 197 -11.21 7.64 3.55
CA ASN A 197 -11.94 8.90 3.67
C ASN A 197 -13.44 8.64 3.87
N ASP A 198 -14.21 9.70 4.13
CA ASP A 198 -15.65 9.62 4.40
C ASP A 198 -16.43 8.98 3.25
N LEU A 199 -16.07 9.27 1.98
CA LEU A 199 -16.70 8.67 0.82
C LEU A 199 -16.50 7.15 0.79
N MET A 200 -15.26 6.68 1.03
CA MET A 200 -14.96 5.25 1.08
C MET A 200 -15.68 4.59 2.26
N GLN A 201 -15.77 5.25 3.40
CA GLN A 201 -16.50 4.75 4.55
C GLN A 201 -17.99 4.58 4.23
N GLN A 202 -18.62 5.60 3.61
CA GLN A 202 -20.02 5.56 3.19
C GLN A 202 -20.25 4.45 2.15
N MET A 203 -19.44 4.36 1.11
CA MET A 203 -19.52 3.27 0.11
C MET A 203 -19.39 1.88 0.76
N GLY A 204 -18.49 1.74 1.74
CA GLY A 204 -18.32 0.49 2.47
C GLY A 204 -19.58 0.05 3.21
N GLN A 205 -20.32 1.00 3.76
CA GLN A 205 -21.59 0.77 4.45
C GLN A 205 -22.72 0.48 3.45
N GLU A 206 -22.91 1.31 2.42
CA GLU A 206 -23.97 1.16 1.42
C GLU A 206 -23.89 -0.16 0.64
N LEU A 207 -22.67 -0.65 0.35
CA LEU A 207 -22.44 -1.89 -0.39
C LEU A 207 -22.27 -3.11 0.52
N ASP A 208 -22.44 -2.95 1.83
CA ASP A 208 -22.19 -3.99 2.84
C ASP A 208 -20.87 -4.74 2.58
N LEU A 209 -19.80 -3.98 2.32
CA LEU A 209 -18.51 -4.58 2.03
C LEU A 209 -17.92 -5.32 3.22
N ALA A 210 -18.35 -4.99 4.44
CA ALA A 210 -17.90 -5.66 5.65
C ALA A 210 -18.21 -7.16 5.63
N SER A 211 -19.36 -7.56 5.10
CA SER A 211 -19.76 -8.97 5.00
C SER A 211 -18.84 -9.80 4.10
N ARG A 212 -18.13 -9.14 3.16
CA ARG A 212 -17.26 -9.79 2.18
C ARG A 212 -15.84 -10.06 2.68
N PHE A 213 -15.48 -9.52 3.84
CA PHE A 213 -14.15 -9.71 4.44
C PHE A 213 -14.22 -10.72 5.58
N PRO A 214 -13.30 -11.70 5.66
CA PRO A 214 -13.20 -12.57 6.83
C PRO A 214 -13.12 -11.80 8.16
N LEU A 215 -12.44 -10.65 8.19
CA LEU A 215 -12.37 -9.80 9.38
C LEU A 215 -13.61 -8.91 9.60
N ARG A 216 -14.65 -9.04 8.75
CA ARG A 216 -15.97 -8.39 8.89
C ARG A 216 -15.92 -6.87 9.04
N ARG A 217 -14.91 -6.21 8.50
CA ARG A 217 -14.78 -4.76 8.47
C ARG A 217 -13.86 -4.28 7.34
N PRO A 218 -13.99 -3.04 6.88
CA PRO A 218 -12.97 -2.38 6.10
C PRO A 218 -11.66 -2.25 6.90
N GLY A 219 -10.53 -2.18 6.19
CA GLY A 219 -9.26 -1.79 6.78
C GLY A 219 -9.21 -0.29 7.10
N ARG A 220 -8.39 0.09 8.07
CA ARG A 220 -8.07 1.49 8.37
C ARG A 220 -6.75 1.87 7.69
N ARG A 221 -6.63 3.14 7.30
CA ARG A 221 -5.41 3.68 6.69
C ARG A 221 -4.19 3.58 7.60
N GLU A 222 -4.40 3.65 8.90
CA GLU A 222 -3.35 3.49 9.92
C GLU A 222 -2.76 2.07 9.90
N GLU A 223 -3.59 1.04 9.70
CA GLU A 223 -3.14 -0.36 9.58
C GLU A 223 -2.22 -0.55 8.37
N VAL A 224 -2.52 0.15 7.27
CA VAL A 224 -1.64 0.15 6.09
C VAL A 224 -0.34 0.92 6.37
N ALA A 225 -0.41 2.05 7.06
CA ALA A 225 0.76 2.83 7.45
C ALA A 225 1.72 2.03 8.36
N ASP A 226 1.19 1.22 9.29
CA ASP A 226 1.99 0.34 10.14
C ASP A 226 2.80 -0.68 9.33
N LEU A 227 2.20 -1.29 8.31
CA LEU A 227 2.92 -2.19 7.40
C LEU A 227 4.00 -1.45 6.60
N VAL A 228 3.71 -0.24 6.12
CA VAL A 228 4.68 0.57 5.38
C VAL A 228 5.86 0.95 6.27
N THR A 229 5.62 1.39 7.51
CA THR A 229 6.69 1.74 8.46
C THR A 229 7.57 0.55 8.81
N PHE A 230 6.99 -0.64 8.96
CA PHE A 230 7.74 -1.89 9.12
C PHE A 230 8.64 -2.15 7.91
N LEU A 231 8.09 -2.12 6.69
CA LEU A 231 8.84 -2.38 5.47
C LEU A 231 9.91 -1.31 5.19
N ALA A 232 9.69 -0.08 5.62
CA ALA A 232 10.66 1.01 5.53
C ALA A 232 11.84 0.86 6.49
N SER A 233 11.65 0.14 7.59
CA SER A 233 12.63 0.01 8.67
C SER A 233 13.70 -1.07 8.41
N ASP A 234 14.76 -1.04 9.21
CA ASP A 234 15.83 -2.05 9.20
C ASP A 234 15.35 -3.43 9.68
N ARG A 235 14.18 -3.53 10.32
CA ARG A 235 13.55 -4.81 10.69
C ARG A 235 13.11 -5.62 9.47
N ALA A 236 12.94 -4.98 8.32
CA ALA A 236 12.65 -5.60 7.03
C ALA A 236 13.91 -5.75 6.14
N SER A 237 15.11 -5.75 6.73
CA SER A 237 16.40 -5.72 6.00
C SER A 237 16.61 -6.89 5.02
N PHE A 238 15.95 -8.02 5.22
CA PHE A 238 16.02 -9.18 4.32
C PHE A 238 14.75 -9.37 3.47
N ILE A 239 13.93 -8.31 3.33
CA ILE A 239 12.68 -8.33 2.59
C ILE A 239 12.80 -7.40 1.38
N THR A 240 12.82 -7.98 0.17
CA THR A 240 12.78 -7.25 -1.12
C THR A 240 12.06 -8.08 -2.18
N GLY A 241 11.43 -7.46 -3.16
CA GLY A 241 10.67 -8.11 -4.23
C GLY A 241 9.35 -8.74 -3.77
N SER A 242 8.97 -8.54 -2.52
CA SER A 242 7.80 -9.17 -1.90
C SER A 242 6.53 -8.36 -2.13
N VAL A 243 5.41 -9.09 -2.13
CA VAL A 243 4.05 -8.54 -2.26
C VAL A 243 3.28 -8.89 -0.99
N PHE A 244 2.85 -7.87 -0.26
CA PHE A 244 2.13 -8.03 1.01
C PHE A 244 0.67 -7.65 0.84
N THR A 245 -0.23 -8.62 0.98
CA THR A 245 -1.67 -8.35 1.07
C THR A 245 -2.03 -7.83 2.46
N ILE A 246 -2.87 -6.80 2.49
CA ILE A 246 -3.48 -6.24 3.68
C ILE A 246 -4.95 -5.93 3.37
N ASP A 247 -5.76 -6.98 3.37
CA ASP A 247 -7.10 -6.98 2.77
C ASP A 247 -8.18 -7.62 3.66
N GLY A 248 -7.88 -7.88 4.92
CA GLY A 248 -8.81 -8.52 5.85
C GLY A 248 -9.16 -9.95 5.47
N GLY A 249 -8.31 -10.62 4.68
CA GLY A 249 -8.48 -11.99 4.22
C GLY A 249 -9.31 -12.11 2.93
N TRP A 250 -9.66 -11.00 2.26
CA TRP A 250 -10.50 -11.02 1.07
C TRP A 250 -9.97 -11.93 -0.04
N LEU A 251 -8.68 -11.91 -0.31
CA LEU A 251 -8.04 -12.73 -1.33
C LEU A 251 -7.54 -14.10 -0.82
N ALA A 252 -7.62 -14.37 0.47
CA ALA A 252 -7.25 -15.67 1.02
C ALA A 252 -8.25 -16.77 0.61
N GLY A 253 -9.37 -16.39 0.00
CA GLY A 253 -10.49 -17.23 -0.29
C GLY A 253 -10.20 -18.38 -1.23
N GLY A 254 -10.68 -19.54 -0.81
CA GLY A 254 -11.04 -20.67 -1.62
C GLY A 254 -12.58 -20.77 -1.71
N ILE A 255 -13.08 -21.99 -1.78
CA ILE A 255 -14.52 -22.24 -1.68
C ILE A 255 -14.93 -22.01 -0.22
N ASP A 256 -15.69 -20.95 0.04
CA ASP A 256 -16.38 -20.82 1.32
C ASP A 256 -17.66 -21.68 1.27
N LEU A 257 -17.63 -22.76 2.00
CA LEU A 257 -18.76 -23.68 2.08
C LEU A 257 -19.80 -23.28 3.13
N ARG A 258 -19.64 -22.11 3.74
CA ARG A 258 -20.59 -21.61 4.74
C ARG A 258 -21.91 -21.24 4.09
N ASP A 259 -22.97 -21.56 4.79
CA ASP A 259 -24.33 -21.13 4.45
C ASP A 259 -24.62 -19.83 5.20
N ASP A 260 -24.57 -18.71 4.50
CA ASP A 260 -24.79 -17.38 5.08
C ASP A 260 -26.24 -17.14 5.57
N SER A 261 -27.16 -18.09 5.31
CA SER A 261 -28.52 -18.05 5.83
C SER A 261 -28.65 -18.58 7.27
N VAL A 262 -27.58 -19.15 7.83
CA VAL A 262 -27.54 -19.69 9.21
C VAL A 262 -26.34 -19.10 9.96
N ASP A 263 -26.39 -19.19 11.30
CA ASP A 263 -25.22 -18.77 12.10
C ASP A 263 -23.98 -19.64 11.79
N GLN A 264 -22.81 -19.09 12.05
CA GLN A 264 -21.54 -19.70 11.68
C GLN A 264 -21.35 -21.10 12.29
N ALA A 265 -21.73 -21.29 13.55
CA ALA A 265 -21.58 -22.59 14.22
C ALA A 265 -22.43 -23.68 13.55
N THR A 266 -23.65 -23.34 13.12
CA THR A 266 -24.53 -24.24 12.38
C THR A 266 -23.99 -24.54 10.99
N SER A 267 -23.46 -23.54 10.28
CA SER A 267 -22.84 -23.70 8.97
C SER A 267 -21.60 -24.61 9.04
N ASP A 268 -20.70 -24.36 9.98
CA ASP A 268 -19.50 -25.17 10.20
C ASP A 268 -19.83 -26.62 10.56
N ALA A 269 -20.86 -26.82 11.38
CA ALA A 269 -21.35 -28.17 11.73
C ALA A 269 -21.87 -28.94 10.51
N ARG A 270 -22.60 -28.27 9.60
CA ARG A 270 -23.09 -28.85 8.34
C ARG A 270 -21.96 -29.28 7.41
N VAL A 271 -20.96 -28.38 7.23
CA VAL A 271 -19.77 -28.67 6.41
C VAL A 271 -19.00 -29.85 6.98
N THR A 272 -18.78 -29.88 8.29
CA THR A 272 -18.10 -30.98 8.99
C THR A 272 -18.87 -32.31 8.84
N ALA A 273 -20.19 -32.29 8.98
CA ALA A 273 -21.02 -33.46 8.80
C ALA A 273 -20.93 -34.02 7.37
N LEU A 274 -21.00 -33.15 6.34
CA LEU A 274 -20.87 -33.53 4.94
C LEU A 274 -19.49 -34.13 4.62
N ALA A 275 -18.43 -33.50 5.10
CA ALA A 275 -17.06 -33.97 4.90
C ALA A 275 -16.83 -35.38 5.50
N ASN A 276 -17.43 -35.66 6.66
CA ASN A 276 -17.26 -36.91 7.38
C ASN A 276 -18.11 -38.05 6.79
N THR A 277 -19.22 -37.76 6.09
CA THR A 277 -20.06 -38.81 5.45
C THR A 277 -19.39 -39.43 4.22
N HIS A 278 -18.36 -38.80 3.66
CA HIS A 278 -17.65 -39.27 2.46
C HIS A 278 -16.25 -39.82 2.74
N SER A 279 -15.88 -40.05 4.00
CA SER A 279 -14.63 -40.75 4.35
C SER A 279 -14.76 -42.23 4.14
N PRO A 280 -14.04 -42.87 3.21
CA PRO A 280 -14.20 -44.30 2.91
C PRO A 280 -13.66 -45.21 4.00
N ASN A 281 -13.00 -44.71 5.01
CA ASN A 281 -12.48 -45.49 6.14
C ASN A 281 -12.86 -44.79 7.45
N GLY A 282 -13.81 -45.35 8.19
CA GLY A 282 -14.39 -44.83 9.42
C GLY A 282 -13.45 -44.59 10.60
N ASP A 283 -12.27 -44.02 10.35
CA ASP A 283 -11.34 -43.58 11.39
C ASP A 283 -11.60 -42.10 11.69
N VAL A 284 -12.30 -41.86 12.79
CA VAL A 284 -12.43 -40.53 13.41
C VAL A 284 -11.05 -40.09 13.92
N ARG A 285 -10.33 -39.29 13.15
CA ARG A 285 -9.18 -38.61 13.69
C ARG A 285 -9.65 -37.33 14.37
N SER A 286 -9.38 -37.27 15.69
CA SER A 286 -9.60 -36.05 16.50
C SER A 286 -8.90 -34.83 15.87
N PRO A 287 -9.54 -33.66 15.84
CA PRO A 287 -8.87 -32.45 15.39
C PRO A 287 -7.75 -32.07 16.34
N VAL A 288 -6.59 -31.82 15.78
CA VAL A 288 -5.45 -31.17 16.45
C VAL A 288 -5.63 -29.67 16.37
#